data_5b550dc94734c2ee9176f7eefa9adca0
#
_entry.id   5b550dc94734c2ee9176f7eefa9adca0
#
_cell.length_a   1.000
_cell.length_b   1.000
_cell.length_c   1.000
_cell.angle_alpha   90.00
_cell.angle_beta   90.00
_cell.angle_gamma   90.00
#
_symmetry.space_group_name_H-M   'P 1'
#
loop_
_entity.id
_entity.type
_entity.pdbx_description
1 polymer ?
#
loop_
_entity_poly.entity_id
_entity_poly.type
_entity_poly.pdbx_seq_one_letter_code
_entity_poly.pdbx_strand_id
1 'polypeptide(L)'
;MSKDWFLEDEDDIFVGSPKSKYFDVARTANSEIVEEEFDKLLEKVAVMELLLSKDKDLDFDINDVVKQYVIQNLDEVEEMKKGLYVELTGDIICRLDS
;
A
#
# COMPACT_ATOMS: atom_id res chain seq x y z
N MET A 1 12.83 -14.62 8.95
CA MET A 1 11.84 -14.41 7.91
C MET A 1 10.53 -15.08 8.29
N SER A 2 9.45 -14.39 8.13
CA SER A 2 8.17 -14.92 8.55
C SER A 2 7.61 -15.89 7.51
N LYS A 3 6.75 -16.76 7.97
CA LYS A 3 6.07 -17.69 7.08
C LYS A 3 5.14 -16.95 6.14
N ASP A 4 4.52 -15.92 6.64
CA ASP A 4 3.61 -15.13 5.82
C ASP A 4 4.33 -14.53 4.63
N TRP A 5 5.51 -14.03 4.89
CA TRP A 5 6.32 -13.44 3.86
C TRP A 5 6.68 -14.49 2.83
N PHE A 6 6.99 -15.67 3.30
CA PHE A 6 7.36 -16.78 2.44
C PHE A 6 6.20 -17.22 1.57
N LEU A 7 5.02 -17.33 2.18
CA LEU A 7 3.83 -17.73 1.45
C LEU A 7 3.46 -16.72 0.38
N GLU A 8 3.66 -15.47 0.67
CA GLU A 8 3.38 -14.41 -0.27
C GLU A 8 4.25 -14.56 -1.51
N ASP A 9 5.50 -14.91 -1.31
CA ASP A 9 6.43 -15.09 -2.41
C ASP A 9 6.15 -16.33 -3.21
N GLU A 10 5.47 -17.28 -2.61
CA GLU A 10 5.19 -18.53 -3.27
C GLU A 10 4.43 -18.32 -4.56
N ASP A 11 3.54 -17.35 -4.58
CA ASP A 11 2.74 -17.05 -5.76
C ASP A 11 3.55 -16.42 -6.87
N ASP A 12 4.69 -15.86 -6.55
CA ASP A 12 5.47 -15.08 -7.49
C ASP A 12 6.91 -15.54 -7.54
N ILE A 13 7.09 -16.82 -7.51
CA ILE A 13 8.41 -17.43 -7.43
C ILE A 13 9.39 -16.87 -8.45
N PHE A 14 8.93 -16.63 -9.67
CA PHE A 14 9.83 -16.22 -10.75
C PHE A 14 9.85 -14.73 -11.03
N VAL A 15 8.81 -14.04 -10.64
CA VAL A 15 8.69 -12.61 -10.97
C VAL A 15 8.64 -11.72 -9.74
N GLY A 16 8.52 -12.34 -8.57
CA GLY A 16 8.38 -11.58 -7.33
C GLY A 16 6.96 -11.08 -7.14
N SER A 17 6.57 -10.86 -5.90
CA SER A 17 5.26 -10.34 -5.59
C SER A 17 5.23 -8.84 -5.89
N PRO A 18 4.03 -8.25 -6.06
CA PRO A 18 3.94 -6.80 -6.21
C PRO A 18 4.61 -6.06 -5.07
N LYS A 19 4.48 -6.58 -3.85
CA LYS A 19 5.09 -5.98 -2.69
C LYS A 19 6.62 -6.01 -2.77
N SER A 20 7.19 -7.17 -3.11
CA SER A 20 8.64 -7.28 -3.18
C SER A 20 9.21 -6.45 -4.31
N LYS A 21 8.50 -6.36 -5.42
CA LYS A 21 8.94 -5.52 -6.53
C LYS A 21 8.94 -4.05 -6.14
N TYR A 22 7.92 -3.62 -5.40
CA TYR A 22 7.88 -2.25 -4.92
C TYR A 22 9.12 -1.94 -4.08
N PHE A 23 9.43 -2.82 -3.13
CA PHE A 23 10.56 -2.55 -2.24
C PHE A 23 11.90 -2.63 -2.97
N ASP A 24 12.02 -3.50 -3.97
CA ASP A 24 13.22 -3.53 -4.78
C ASP A 24 13.42 -2.20 -5.50
N VAL A 25 12.37 -1.69 -6.11
CA VAL A 25 12.44 -0.42 -6.82
C VAL A 25 12.72 0.71 -5.85
N ALA A 26 12.03 0.73 -4.72
CA ALA A 26 12.17 1.79 -3.75
C ALA A 26 13.59 1.86 -3.18
N ARG A 27 14.22 0.70 -3.00
CA ARG A 27 15.58 0.67 -2.43
C ARG A 27 16.62 1.21 -3.40
N THR A 28 16.39 1.08 -4.69
CA THR A 28 17.38 1.50 -5.67
C THR A 28 17.06 2.84 -6.32
N ALA A 29 15.86 3.34 -6.14
CA ALA A 29 15.47 4.61 -6.73
C ALA A 29 16.05 5.77 -5.93
N ASN A 30 16.03 6.95 -6.54
CA ASN A 30 16.40 8.18 -5.85
C ASN A 30 15.51 8.34 -4.61
N SER A 31 16.13 8.53 -3.45
CA SER A 31 15.38 8.58 -2.21
C SER A 31 14.40 9.75 -2.17
N GLU A 32 14.74 10.85 -2.81
CA GLU A 32 13.85 12.00 -2.85
C GLU A 32 12.55 11.67 -3.58
N ILE A 33 12.66 10.91 -4.67
CA ILE A 33 11.47 10.49 -5.41
C ILE A 33 10.62 9.57 -4.55
N VAL A 34 11.25 8.63 -3.86
CA VAL A 34 10.53 7.70 -3.00
C VAL A 34 9.80 8.45 -1.89
N GLU A 35 10.49 9.41 -1.28
CA GLU A 35 9.89 10.20 -0.21
C GLU A 35 8.70 11.01 -0.70
N GLU A 36 8.81 11.60 -1.87
CA GLU A 36 7.71 12.38 -2.42
C GLU A 36 6.51 11.53 -2.78
N GLU A 37 6.76 10.35 -3.31
CA GLU A 37 5.66 9.46 -3.62
C GLU A 37 4.99 8.93 -2.36
N PHE A 38 5.77 8.71 -1.32
CA PHE A 38 5.20 8.31 -0.04
C PHE A 38 4.35 9.44 0.55
N ASP A 39 4.83 10.67 0.44
CA ASP A 39 4.08 11.82 0.94
C ASP A 39 2.75 11.96 0.21
N LYS A 40 2.74 11.73 -1.10
CA LYS A 40 1.50 11.77 -1.86
C LYS A 40 0.53 10.70 -1.40
N LEU A 41 1.04 9.53 -1.07
CA LEU A 41 0.20 8.47 -0.56
C LEU A 41 -0.41 8.87 0.78
N LEU A 42 0.39 9.45 1.66
CA LEU A 42 -0.12 9.90 2.95
C LEU A 42 -1.16 11.00 2.79
N GLU A 43 -0.96 11.89 1.83
CA GLU A 43 -1.94 12.93 1.55
C GLU A 43 -3.28 12.31 1.15
N LYS A 44 -3.21 11.31 0.29
CA LYS A 44 -4.41 10.60 -0.14
C LYS A 44 -5.12 9.94 1.04
N VAL A 45 -4.34 9.29 1.90
CA VAL A 45 -4.91 8.63 3.08
C VAL A 45 -5.53 9.67 4.00
N ALA A 46 -4.86 10.79 4.21
CA ALA A 46 -5.38 11.84 5.08
C ALA A 46 -6.71 12.37 4.55
N VAL A 47 -6.79 12.61 3.25
CA VAL A 47 -8.04 13.09 2.67
C VAL A 47 -9.14 12.07 2.84
N MET A 48 -8.83 10.80 2.59
CA MET A 48 -9.83 9.76 2.72
C MET A 48 -10.33 9.63 4.16
N GLU A 49 -9.43 9.73 5.13
CA GLU A 49 -9.83 9.66 6.53
C GLU A 49 -10.70 10.86 6.90
N LEU A 50 -10.33 12.03 6.42
CA LEU A 50 -11.13 13.21 6.71
C LEU A 50 -12.54 13.10 6.12
N LEU A 51 -12.63 12.60 4.89
CA LEU A 51 -13.93 12.45 4.26
C LEU A 51 -14.81 11.44 5.01
N LEU A 52 -14.20 10.34 5.45
CA LEU A 52 -14.94 9.34 6.20
C LEU A 52 -15.41 9.89 7.54
N SER A 53 -14.56 10.64 8.22
CA SER A 53 -14.90 11.12 9.55
C SER A 53 -16.02 12.15 9.53
N LYS A 54 -16.21 12.83 8.41
CA LYS A 54 -17.29 13.80 8.30
C LYS A 54 -18.68 13.16 8.33
N ASP A 55 -18.74 11.90 7.95
CA ASP A 55 -20.01 11.16 7.90
C ASP A 55 -20.24 10.36 9.15
N LYS A 56 -19.36 10.45 10.14
CA LYS A 56 -19.44 9.62 11.32
C LYS A 56 -19.55 10.46 12.58
N ASP A 57 -19.91 9.77 13.66
CA ASP A 57 -20.01 10.42 14.97
C ASP A 57 -18.64 10.76 15.51
N LEU A 58 -18.66 11.58 16.56
CA LEU A 58 -17.42 12.03 17.19
C LEU A 58 -16.60 10.90 17.76
N ASP A 59 -17.22 9.78 18.05
CA ASP A 59 -16.51 8.63 18.62
C ASP A 59 -15.91 7.73 17.56
N PHE A 60 -15.99 8.13 16.31
CA PHE A 60 -15.49 7.34 15.21
C PHE A 60 -13.97 7.18 15.32
N ASP A 61 -13.52 5.92 15.34
CA ASP A 61 -12.10 5.60 15.35
C ASP A 61 -11.77 4.87 14.06
N ILE A 62 -11.04 5.55 13.19
CA ILE A 62 -10.72 4.99 11.88
C ILE A 62 -9.91 3.70 12.00
N ASN A 63 -9.06 3.60 13.01
CA ASN A 63 -8.25 2.40 13.18
C ASN A 63 -9.11 1.18 13.49
N ASP A 64 -10.15 1.36 14.29
CA ASP A 64 -11.07 0.28 14.58
C ASP A 64 -11.85 -0.13 13.35
N VAL A 65 -12.29 0.85 12.56
CA VAL A 65 -13.03 0.57 11.35
C VAL A 65 -12.18 -0.24 10.38
N VAL A 66 -10.92 0.18 10.20
CA VAL A 66 -10.01 -0.52 9.31
C VAL A 66 -9.79 -1.95 9.79
N LYS A 67 -9.54 -2.11 11.08
CA LYS A 67 -9.29 -3.43 11.64
C LYS A 67 -10.49 -4.36 11.43
N GLN A 68 -11.69 -3.87 11.70
CA GLN A 68 -12.88 -4.67 11.52
C GLN A 68 -13.11 -5.04 10.06
N TYR A 69 -12.91 -4.09 9.17
CA TYR A 69 -13.09 -4.34 7.75
C TYR A 69 -12.10 -5.37 7.25
N VAL A 70 -10.86 -5.27 7.67
CA VAL A 70 -9.83 -6.24 7.26
C VAL A 70 -10.22 -7.64 7.69
N ILE A 71 -10.67 -7.79 8.93
CA ILE A 71 -11.05 -9.09 9.45
C ILE A 71 -12.20 -9.69 8.63
N GLN A 72 -13.17 -8.88 8.25
CA GLN A 72 -14.35 -9.34 7.57
C GLN A 72 -14.16 -9.51 6.07
N ASN A 73 -13.17 -8.83 5.49
CA ASN A 73 -12.99 -8.80 4.04
C ASN A 73 -11.52 -9.00 3.66
N LEU A 74 -10.88 -9.95 4.29
CA LEU A 74 -9.43 -10.13 4.15
C LEU A 74 -8.99 -10.29 2.70
N ASP A 75 -9.66 -11.17 1.95
CA ASP A 75 -9.24 -11.43 0.57
C ASP A 75 -9.36 -10.18 -0.30
N GLU A 76 -10.43 -9.44 -0.12
CA GLU A 76 -10.65 -8.23 -0.88
C GLU A 76 -9.58 -7.20 -0.57
N VAL A 77 -9.25 -7.06 0.71
CA VAL A 77 -8.24 -6.09 1.13
C VAL A 77 -6.88 -6.47 0.58
N GLU A 78 -6.54 -7.76 0.61
CA GLU A 78 -5.24 -8.22 0.11
C GLU A 78 -5.11 -7.97 -1.39
N GLU A 79 -6.19 -8.19 -2.14
CA GLU A 79 -6.15 -7.93 -3.58
C GLU A 79 -5.97 -6.45 -3.86
N MET A 80 -6.65 -5.61 -3.10
CA MET A 80 -6.51 -4.17 -3.25
C MET A 80 -5.08 -3.73 -2.95
N LYS A 81 -4.49 -4.30 -1.90
CA LYS A 81 -3.12 -3.95 -1.54
C LYS A 81 -2.14 -4.30 -2.66
N LYS A 82 -2.31 -5.47 -3.28
CA LYS A 82 -1.45 -5.84 -4.39
C LYS A 82 -1.53 -4.83 -5.52
N GLY A 83 -2.74 -4.41 -5.85
CA GLY A 83 -2.93 -3.40 -6.88
C GLY A 83 -2.26 -2.09 -6.52
N LEU A 84 -2.35 -1.69 -5.26
CA LEU A 84 -1.74 -0.45 -4.81
C LEU A 84 -0.21 -0.52 -4.87
N TYR A 85 0.37 -1.66 -4.54
CA TYR A 85 1.82 -1.82 -4.67
C TYR A 85 2.26 -1.69 -6.14
N VAL A 86 1.50 -2.29 -7.05
CA VAL A 86 1.80 -2.18 -8.47
C VAL A 86 1.74 -0.72 -8.92
N GLU A 87 0.72 -0.02 -8.47
CA GLU A 87 0.54 1.38 -8.84
C GLU A 87 1.67 2.24 -8.31
N LEU A 88 2.04 2.05 -7.04
CA LEU A 88 3.12 2.83 -6.44
C LEU A 88 4.44 2.55 -7.14
N THR A 89 4.69 1.29 -7.47
CA THR A 89 5.91 0.92 -8.17
C THR A 89 5.97 1.63 -9.53
N GLY A 90 4.84 1.60 -10.24
CA GLY A 90 4.75 2.26 -11.53
C GLY A 90 5.00 3.76 -11.44
N ASP A 91 4.45 4.38 -10.41
CA ASP A 91 4.63 5.82 -10.22
C ASP A 91 6.09 6.19 -10.03
N ILE A 92 6.82 5.38 -9.26
CA ILE A 92 8.25 5.63 -9.05
C ILE A 92 9.01 5.42 -10.35
N ILE A 93 8.74 4.32 -11.03
CA ILE A 93 9.44 3.99 -12.28
C ILE A 93 9.23 5.08 -13.32
N CYS A 94 8.01 5.58 -13.43
CA CYS A 94 7.73 6.65 -14.40
C CYS A 94 8.55 7.88 -14.13
N ARG A 95 8.78 8.20 -12.87
CA ARG A 95 9.57 9.37 -12.52
C ARG A 95 11.06 9.17 -12.77
N LEU A 96 11.51 7.93 -12.65
CA LEU A 96 12.91 7.62 -12.92
C LEU A 96 13.26 7.82 -14.39
N ASP A 97 12.28 7.63 -15.26
CA ASP A 97 12.48 7.76 -16.69
C ASP A 97 12.37 9.20 -17.20
N SER A 98 11.97 10.11 -16.33
CA SER A 98 11.79 11.50 -16.78
C SER A 98 13.05 12.34 -16.75
#